data_9fa73b97f0f2c801fdab2893af134408
#
_entry.id   9fa73b97f0f2c801fdab2893af134408
#
_cell.length_a   1.000
_cell.length_b   1.000
_cell.length_c   1.000
_cell.angle_alpha   90.00
_cell.angle_beta   90.00
_cell.angle_gamma   90.00
#
_symmetry.space_group_name_H-M   'P 1'
#
loop_
_entity.id
_entity.type
_entity.pdbx_description
1 polymer ?
#
loop_
_entity_poly.entity_id
_entity_poly.type
_entity_poly.pdbx_seq_one_letter_code
_entity_poly.pdbx_strand_id
1 'polypeptide(L)'
;MAESYCLKSCAECGQCGGCRAGEYAARCDIVKCCREKNHESCESCTRETLCSVRSGRDMMPRKLHDQDRREAELRAQYRGRAAILAKWTRLIFWSMIAMNVVGLLGYLKEAVPVLAWIELAASTVLALMVVYGYFQMRDASDGFGTVAVLTLISLAITTVVSVWMPQERVLRTIILLVSAVLGFFAMKIMTESFRDTLSGISREMSGKWEKQWGLYKIALYILLGAVLACVILSVWGLVVLVGGIGVMIFVDIREYVYLYQTAQVCRAFSQDEAG
;
A
#
# COMPACT_ATOMS: atom_id res chain seq x y z
N MET A 1 -20.07 20.92 -40.65
CA MET A 1 -20.66 21.02 -39.31
C MET A 1 -21.02 19.59 -38.91
N ALA A 2 -20.57 19.11 -37.77
CA ALA A 2 -20.94 17.76 -37.33
C ALA A 2 -22.41 17.81 -36.90
N GLU A 3 -23.24 17.07 -37.61
CA GLU A 3 -24.67 16.94 -37.30
C GLU A 3 -24.85 16.18 -36.00
N SER A 4 -25.50 16.82 -35.03
CA SER A 4 -25.77 16.22 -33.72
C SER A 4 -27.16 15.63 -33.66
N TYR A 5 -27.35 14.49 -32.99
CA TYR A 5 -28.69 13.96 -32.70
C TYR A 5 -29.47 14.85 -31.73
N CYS A 6 -28.86 15.74 -30.99
CA CYS A 6 -29.44 16.50 -29.88
C CYS A 6 -29.71 17.98 -30.19
N LEU A 7 -29.78 18.41 -31.42
CA LEU A 7 -30.11 19.78 -31.83
C LEU A 7 -29.21 20.91 -31.30
N LYS A 8 -28.28 20.65 -30.42
CA LYS A 8 -27.23 21.61 -29.99
C LYS A 8 -26.05 21.49 -30.92
N SER A 9 -25.43 22.59 -31.26
CA SER A 9 -24.16 22.56 -32.00
C SER A 9 -23.13 21.79 -31.16
N CYS A 10 -22.37 20.88 -31.77
CA CYS A 10 -21.31 20.18 -31.09
C CYS A 10 -20.23 21.10 -30.54
N ALA A 11 -20.13 22.33 -31.08
CA ALA A 11 -19.28 23.40 -30.57
C ALA A 11 -19.75 23.93 -29.20
N GLU A 12 -21.05 23.98 -28.94
CA GLU A 12 -21.62 24.37 -27.65
C GLU A 12 -21.56 23.26 -26.61
N CYS A 13 -21.57 22.01 -27.06
CA CYS A 13 -21.43 20.85 -26.19
C CYS A 13 -19.98 20.63 -25.72
N GLY A 14 -19.01 21.11 -26.50
CA GLY A 14 -17.58 21.19 -26.15
C GLY A 14 -16.81 19.90 -25.87
N GLN A 15 -17.48 18.74 -25.94
CA GLN A 15 -16.97 17.56 -25.23
C GLN A 15 -17.06 16.21 -25.97
N CYS A 16 -17.78 16.15 -27.05
CA CYS A 16 -17.96 14.90 -27.76
C CYS A 16 -17.66 15.02 -29.23
N GLY A 17 -16.58 15.22 -29.74
CA GLY A 17 -16.20 15.21 -31.19
C GLY A 17 -17.31 14.96 -32.25
N GLY A 18 -18.58 15.06 -31.84
CA GLY A 18 -19.80 14.80 -32.62
C GLY A 18 -20.50 13.50 -32.16
N CYS A 19 -21.80 13.58 -31.85
CA CYS A 19 -22.61 12.43 -31.39
C CYS A 19 -22.66 11.26 -32.39
N ARG A 20 -22.32 11.46 -33.65
CA ARG A 20 -22.33 10.40 -34.69
C ARG A 20 -21.02 9.61 -34.74
N ALA A 21 -19.91 10.19 -34.38
CA ALA A 21 -18.58 9.61 -34.54
C ALA A 21 -17.78 9.49 -33.23
N GLY A 22 -18.21 10.13 -32.15
CA GLY A 22 -17.45 10.19 -30.89
C GLY A 22 -17.62 8.93 -30.02
N GLU A 23 -16.64 8.70 -29.18
CA GLU A 23 -16.63 7.60 -28.18
C GLU A 23 -17.85 7.63 -27.26
N TYR A 24 -18.43 8.81 -27.01
CA TYR A 24 -19.63 9.02 -26.21
C TYR A 24 -20.95 8.62 -26.88
N ALA A 25 -20.94 8.38 -28.19
CA ALA A 25 -22.15 7.98 -28.92
C ALA A 25 -22.79 6.71 -28.36
N ALA A 26 -21.98 5.75 -27.91
CA ALA A 26 -22.45 4.52 -27.31
C ALA A 26 -23.07 4.67 -25.91
N ARG A 27 -22.75 5.75 -25.21
CA ARG A 27 -23.19 6.05 -23.83
C ARG A 27 -24.30 7.08 -23.75
N CYS A 28 -24.61 7.75 -24.86
CA CYS A 28 -25.62 8.81 -24.89
C CYS A 28 -27.02 8.22 -25.14
N ASP A 29 -27.92 8.39 -24.18
CA ASP A 29 -29.32 7.85 -24.30
C ASP A 29 -30.09 8.50 -25.45
N ILE A 30 -29.80 9.73 -25.84
CA ILE A 30 -30.37 10.39 -27.00
C ILE A 30 -29.94 9.68 -28.29
N VAL A 31 -28.64 9.38 -28.43
CA VAL A 31 -28.12 8.63 -29.59
C VAL A 31 -28.72 7.24 -29.66
N LYS A 32 -28.81 6.57 -28.51
CA LYS A 32 -29.41 5.24 -28.38
C LYS A 32 -30.88 5.27 -28.80
N CYS A 33 -31.65 6.21 -28.27
CA CYS A 33 -33.08 6.39 -28.59
C CYS A 33 -33.29 6.68 -30.09
N CYS A 34 -32.52 7.58 -30.70
CA CYS A 34 -32.62 7.92 -32.11
C CYS A 34 -32.23 6.71 -33.01
N ARG A 35 -31.18 5.98 -32.66
CA ARG A 35 -30.78 4.77 -33.39
C ARG A 35 -31.82 3.64 -33.31
N GLU A 36 -32.34 3.37 -32.11
CA GLU A 36 -33.37 2.34 -31.90
C GLU A 36 -34.66 2.63 -32.63
N LYS A 37 -35.00 3.91 -32.82
CA LYS A 37 -36.25 4.34 -33.51
C LYS A 37 -36.03 4.77 -34.95
N ASN A 38 -34.82 4.62 -35.48
CA ASN A 38 -34.46 5.04 -36.85
C ASN A 38 -34.71 6.52 -37.14
N HIS A 39 -34.52 7.41 -36.17
CA HIS A 39 -34.61 8.86 -36.33
C HIS A 39 -33.27 9.46 -36.68
N GLU A 40 -33.24 10.40 -37.61
CA GLU A 40 -32.02 11.14 -37.96
C GLU A 40 -31.60 12.11 -36.85
N SER A 41 -32.60 12.63 -36.12
CA SER A 41 -32.39 13.51 -34.95
C SER A 41 -33.60 13.47 -34.01
N CYS A 42 -33.51 14.07 -32.83
CA CYS A 42 -34.66 14.23 -31.92
C CYS A 42 -35.78 15.10 -32.52
N GLU A 43 -35.50 15.94 -33.51
CA GLU A 43 -36.48 16.76 -34.21
C GLU A 43 -37.45 15.95 -35.04
N SER A 44 -37.01 14.85 -35.62
CA SER A 44 -37.86 13.93 -36.41
C SER A 44 -38.76 13.05 -35.54
N CYS A 45 -38.68 13.18 -34.21
CA CYS A 45 -39.49 12.40 -33.28
C CYS A 45 -40.83 13.07 -33.00
N THR A 46 -41.93 12.38 -33.21
CA THR A 46 -43.30 12.86 -32.95
C THR A 46 -43.62 13.14 -31.48
N ARG A 47 -42.78 12.69 -30.55
CA ARG A 47 -42.94 12.90 -29.11
C ARG A 47 -41.93 13.89 -28.52
N GLU A 48 -41.45 14.81 -29.34
CA GLU A 48 -40.40 15.75 -28.97
C GLU A 48 -40.65 16.52 -27.66
N THR A 49 -41.86 17.05 -27.49
CA THR A 49 -42.26 17.88 -26.35
C THR A 49 -42.45 17.13 -25.04
N LEU A 50 -42.72 15.81 -25.10
CA LEU A 50 -42.98 14.96 -23.93
C LEU A 50 -41.87 13.95 -23.68
N CYS A 51 -40.72 14.06 -24.34
CA CYS A 51 -39.64 13.10 -24.24
C CYS A 51 -38.84 13.28 -22.98
N SER A 52 -38.91 12.32 -22.07
CA SER A 52 -38.12 12.31 -20.82
C SER A 52 -36.61 12.26 -21.08
N VAL A 53 -36.18 11.63 -22.17
CA VAL A 53 -34.77 11.57 -22.58
C VAL A 53 -34.27 12.95 -23.01
N ARG A 54 -35.11 13.73 -23.72
CA ARG A 54 -34.78 15.10 -24.13
C ARG A 54 -34.78 16.07 -22.97
N SER A 55 -35.69 15.97 -22.01
CA SER A 55 -35.73 16.83 -20.84
C SER A 55 -34.49 16.64 -19.93
N GLY A 56 -33.89 15.42 -19.92
CA GLY A 56 -32.65 15.12 -19.21
C GLY A 56 -31.37 15.46 -19.96
N ARG A 57 -31.45 15.86 -21.27
CA ARG A 57 -30.28 15.99 -22.17
C ARG A 57 -29.23 17.00 -21.72
N ASP A 58 -29.65 18.06 -21.05
CA ASP A 58 -28.72 19.12 -20.60
C ASP A 58 -27.88 18.65 -19.41
N MET A 59 -28.34 17.64 -18.71
CA MET A 59 -27.68 17.10 -17.51
C MET A 59 -26.82 15.87 -17.80
N MET A 60 -27.24 15.02 -18.77
CA MET A 60 -26.57 13.74 -19.05
C MET A 60 -25.14 13.85 -19.56
N PRO A 61 -24.86 14.65 -20.62
CA PRO A 61 -23.47 14.83 -21.10
C PRO A 61 -22.55 15.43 -20.06
N ARG A 62 -23.04 16.39 -19.27
CA ARG A 62 -22.26 16.99 -18.16
C ARG A 62 -21.97 15.97 -17.06
N LYS A 63 -22.96 15.15 -16.67
CA LYS A 63 -22.75 14.12 -15.65
C LYS A 63 -21.72 13.06 -16.07
N LEU A 64 -21.77 12.60 -17.33
CA LEU A 64 -20.79 11.65 -17.86
C LEU A 64 -19.39 12.28 -17.88
N HIS A 65 -19.26 13.50 -18.36
CA HIS A 65 -17.97 14.21 -18.38
C HIS A 65 -17.43 14.46 -16.98
N ASP A 66 -18.27 14.86 -16.04
CA ASP A 66 -17.87 15.05 -14.65
C ASP A 66 -17.44 13.70 -14.00
N GLN A 67 -18.07 12.59 -14.38
CA GLN A 67 -17.65 11.27 -13.93
C GLN A 67 -16.30 10.88 -14.53
N ASP A 68 -16.13 10.99 -15.85
CA ASP A 68 -14.87 10.69 -16.54
C ASP A 68 -13.72 11.57 -16.00
N ARG A 69 -13.98 12.85 -15.75
CA ARG A 69 -13.01 13.77 -15.15
C ARG A 69 -12.63 13.35 -13.74
N ARG A 70 -13.60 13.00 -12.90
CA ARG A 70 -13.34 12.51 -11.53
C ARG A 70 -12.55 11.21 -11.54
N GLU A 71 -12.90 10.28 -12.45
CA GLU A 71 -12.14 9.04 -12.61
C GLU A 71 -10.71 9.31 -13.07
N ALA A 72 -10.50 10.23 -14.00
CA ALA A 72 -9.16 10.64 -14.45
C ALA A 72 -8.36 11.30 -13.32
N GLU A 73 -8.98 12.19 -12.53
CA GLU A 73 -8.36 12.82 -11.36
C GLU A 73 -7.98 11.78 -10.28
N LEU A 74 -8.88 10.82 -10.01
CA LEU A 74 -8.62 9.71 -9.09
C LEU A 74 -7.47 8.81 -9.58
N ARG A 75 -7.46 8.46 -10.86
CA ARG A 75 -6.37 7.67 -11.45
C ARG A 75 -5.04 8.41 -11.38
N ALA A 76 -5.02 9.72 -11.66
CA ALA A 76 -3.81 10.53 -11.53
C ALA A 76 -3.31 10.58 -10.07
N GLN A 77 -4.21 10.70 -9.10
CA GLN A 77 -3.88 10.64 -7.68
C GLN A 77 -3.30 9.28 -7.28
N TYR A 78 -3.93 8.18 -7.71
CA TYR A 78 -3.41 6.83 -7.43
C TYR A 78 -2.05 6.57 -8.10
N ARG A 79 -1.79 7.14 -9.29
CA ARG A 79 -0.47 7.06 -9.92
C ARG A 79 0.60 7.78 -9.11
N GLY A 80 0.32 8.98 -8.63
CA GLY A 80 1.25 9.70 -7.75
C GLY A 80 1.61 8.87 -6.52
N ARG A 81 0.60 8.29 -5.85
CA ARG A 81 0.80 7.39 -4.71
C ARG A 81 1.60 6.14 -5.09
N ALA A 82 1.28 5.50 -6.22
CA ALA A 82 1.98 4.32 -6.70
C ALA A 82 3.46 4.61 -6.99
N ALA A 83 3.78 5.74 -7.61
CA ALA A 83 5.16 6.14 -7.89
C ALA A 83 5.97 6.32 -6.59
N ILE A 84 5.39 6.96 -5.57
CA ILE A 84 6.00 7.11 -4.24
C ILE A 84 6.24 5.72 -3.62
N LEU A 85 5.21 4.87 -3.58
CA LEU A 85 5.31 3.52 -3.04
C LEU A 85 6.37 2.69 -3.77
N ALA A 86 6.38 2.69 -5.11
CA ALA A 86 7.35 1.91 -5.90
C ALA A 86 8.80 2.25 -5.56
N LYS A 87 9.10 3.55 -5.41
CA LYS A 87 10.45 4.03 -5.09
C LYS A 87 10.86 3.63 -3.68
N TRP A 88 10.05 3.98 -2.69
CA TRP A 88 10.44 3.89 -1.29
C TRP A 88 10.29 2.48 -0.71
N THR A 89 9.28 1.70 -1.14
CA THR A 89 9.18 0.28 -0.78
C THR A 89 10.39 -0.52 -1.26
N ARG A 90 10.92 -0.20 -2.45
CA ARG A 90 12.17 -0.82 -2.94
C ARG A 90 13.37 -0.47 -2.07
N LEU A 91 13.48 0.78 -1.61
CA LEU A 91 14.55 1.18 -0.69
C LEU A 91 14.44 0.40 0.63
N ILE A 92 13.24 0.37 1.23
CA ILE A 92 12.97 -0.36 2.47
C ILE A 92 13.36 -1.84 2.30
N PHE A 93 12.89 -2.49 1.23
CA PHE A 93 13.21 -3.89 0.93
C PHE A 93 14.71 -4.15 0.93
N TRP A 94 15.50 -3.37 0.18
CA TRP A 94 16.94 -3.57 0.11
C TRP A 94 17.64 -3.23 1.44
N SER A 95 17.19 -2.22 2.16
CA SER A 95 17.72 -1.87 3.48
C SER A 95 17.48 -3.01 4.49
N MET A 96 16.30 -3.63 4.47
CA MET A 96 15.98 -4.76 5.34
C MET A 96 16.82 -6.00 5.01
N ILE A 97 17.02 -6.31 3.72
CA ILE A 97 17.92 -7.41 3.31
C ILE A 97 19.35 -7.12 3.74
N ALA A 98 19.85 -5.91 3.52
CA ALA A 98 21.19 -5.52 3.93
C ALA A 98 21.36 -5.61 5.46
N MET A 99 20.33 -5.24 6.24
CA MET A 99 20.34 -5.36 7.70
C MET A 99 20.47 -6.82 8.14
N ASN A 100 19.78 -7.77 7.50
CA ASN A 100 19.94 -9.19 7.79
C ASN A 100 21.36 -9.70 7.45
N VAL A 101 21.94 -9.25 6.33
CA VAL A 101 23.31 -9.60 5.97
C VAL A 101 24.31 -9.04 6.99
N VAL A 102 24.13 -7.79 7.42
CA VAL A 102 24.96 -7.18 8.47
C VAL A 102 24.80 -7.92 9.80
N GLY A 103 23.59 -8.35 10.15
CA GLY A 103 23.32 -9.15 11.35
C GLY A 103 24.09 -10.48 11.39
N LEU A 104 24.44 -11.06 10.23
CA LEU A 104 25.29 -12.26 10.17
C LEU A 104 26.72 -11.98 10.67
N LEU A 105 27.20 -10.74 10.56
CA LEU A 105 28.51 -10.36 11.11
C LEU A 105 28.53 -10.47 12.65
N GLY A 106 27.35 -10.36 13.28
CA GLY A 106 27.20 -10.55 14.71
C GLY A 106 27.65 -11.92 15.23
N TYR A 107 27.61 -12.95 14.40
CA TYR A 107 28.14 -14.27 14.76
C TYR A 107 29.66 -14.32 14.84
N LEU A 108 30.35 -13.39 14.19
CA LEU A 108 31.81 -13.28 14.15
C LEU A 108 32.40 -12.34 15.22
N LYS A 109 31.53 -11.60 15.94
CA LYS A 109 31.99 -10.57 16.91
C LYS A 109 32.76 -11.14 18.10
N GLU A 110 32.55 -12.41 18.48
CA GLU A 110 33.31 -13.05 19.53
C GLU A 110 34.79 -13.24 19.14
N ALA A 111 35.06 -13.48 17.85
CA ALA A 111 36.43 -13.60 17.32
C ALA A 111 37.10 -12.24 17.06
N VAL A 112 36.31 -11.21 16.68
CA VAL A 112 36.81 -9.90 16.29
C VAL A 112 35.91 -8.80 16.90
N PRO A 113 36.28 -8.24 18.09
CA PRO A 113 35.42 -7.28 18.83
C PRO A 113 35.05 -6.01 18.02
N VAL A 114 35.92 -5.58 17.09
CA VAL A 114 35.65 -4.41 16.23
C VAL A 114 34.42 -4.60 15.37
N LEU A 115 34.11 -5.85 14.99
CA LEU A 115 32.91 -6.16 14.19
C LEU A 115 31.60 -5.81 14.90
N ALA A 116 31.57 -5.82 16.23
CA ALA A 116 30.39 -5.41 17.01
C ALA A 116 30.02 -3.94 16.79
N TRP A 117 31.03 -3.06 16.70
CA TRP A 117 30.81 -1.65 16.44
C TRP A 117 30.41 -1.39 14.97
N ILE A 118 31.02 -2.13 14.05
CA ILE A 118 30.66 -2.06 12.61
C ILE A 118 29.21 -2.53 12.41
N GLU A 119 28.83 -3.66 13.02
CA GLU A 119 27.46 -4.18 13.00
C GLU A 119 26.47 -3.16 13.55
N LEU A 120 26.75 -2.59 14.72
CA LEU A 120 25.89 -1.58 15.37
C LEU A 120 25.74 -0.33 14.49
N ALA A 121 26.84 0.19 13.97
CA ALA A 121 26.81 1.39 13.12
C ALA A 121 26.06 1.13 11.81
N ALA A 122 26.36 0.03 11.12
CA ALA A 122 25.74 -0.31 9.84
C ALA A 122 24.24 -0.61 10.00
N SER A 123 23.84 -1.40 11.01
CA SER A 123 22.43 -1.70 11.28
C SER A 123 21.64 -0.45 11.67
N THR A 124 22.25 0.48 12.45
CA THR A 124 21.63 1.76 12.78
C THR A 124 21.39 2.62 11.54
N VAL A 125 22.39 2.74 10.65
CA VAL A 125 22.24 3.49 9.39
C VAL A 125 21.16 2.88 8.51
N LEU A 126 21.14 1.55 8.34
CA LEU A 126 20.13 0.86 7.54
C LEU A 126 18.74 1.00 8.14
N ALA A 127 18.59 0.92 9.47
CA ALA A 127 17.33 1.16 10.15
C ALA A 127 16.84 2.60 9.95
N LEU A 128 17.73 3.59 9.99
CA LEU A 128 17.39 4.99 9.67
C LEU A 128 16.96 5.16 8.21
N MET A 129 17.54 4.41 7.27
CA MET A 129 17.08 4.39 5.88
C MET A 129 15.67 3.83 5.76
N VAL A 130 15.32 2.79 6.52
CA VAL A 130 13.96 2.24 6.58
C VAL A 130 12.98 3.28 7.14
N VAL A 131 13.33 3.93 8.26
CA VAL A 131 12.53 5.01 8.87
C VAL A 131 12.32 6.15 7.88
N TYR A 132 13.38 6.57 7.19
CA TYR A 132 13.30 7.61 6.15
C TYR A 132 12.39 7.18 4.99
N GLY A 133 12.48 5.93 4.56
CA GLY A 133 11.59 5.38 3.54
C GLY A 133 10.11 5.48 3.95
N TYR A 134 9.76 5.07 5.17
CA TYR A 134 8.40 5.21 5.69
C TYR A 134 7.96 6.66 5.81
N PHE A 135 8.85 7.55 6.24
CA PHE A 135 8.55 8.98 6.35
C PHE A 135 8.23 9.61 4.99
N GLN A 136 8.93 9.21 3.94
CA GLN A 136 8.68 9.67 2.57
C GLN A 136 7.39 9.09 1.98
N MET A 137 6.93 7.93 2.48
CA MET A 137 5.67 7.32 2.07
C MET A 137 4.44 7.95 2.73
N ARG A 138 4.60 8.86 3.70
CA ARG A 138 3.47 9.55 4.37
C ARG A 138 2.55 10.27 3.36
N ASP A 139 3.10 10.77 2.25
CA ASP A 139 2.31 11.43 1.21
C ASP A 139 1.37 10.45 0.45
N ALA A 140 1.62 9.16 0.54
CA ALA A 140 0.72 8.12 0.03
C ALA A 140 -0.34 7.71 1.06
N SER A 141 0.01 7.68 2.37
CA SER A 141 -0.90 7.43 3.49
C SER A 141 -0.27 7.92 4.80
N ASP A 142 -1.04 8.66 5.62
CA ASP A 142 -0.60 9.18 6.93
C ASP A 142 -0.11 8.08 7.88
N GLY A 143 -0.65 6.87 7.73
CA GLY A 143 -0.23 5.72 8.53
C GLY A 143 1.26 5.41 8.42
N PHE A 144 1.89 5.62 7.26
CA PHE A 144 3.34 5.40 7.10
C PHE A 144 4.16 6.40 7.93
N GLY A 145 3.68 7.64 8.10
CA GLY A 145 4.30 8.60 9.01
C GLY A 145 4.30 8.10 10.46
N THR A 146 3.19 7.52 10.92
CA THR A 146 3.08 6.91 12.25
C THR A 146 4.03 5.71 12.39
N VAL A 147 4.13 4.85 11.37
CA VAL A 147 5.09 3.74 11.33
C VAL A 147 6.52 4.26 11.47
N ALA A 148 6.89 5.31 10.73
CA ALA A 148 8.23 5.91 10.82
C ALA A 148 8.55 6.36 12.25
N VAL A 149 7.62 7.06 12.91
CA VAL A 149 7.81 7.54 14.29
C VAL A 149 7.94 6.38 15.27
N LEU A 150 7.05 5.39 15.22
CA LEU A 150 7.11 4.22 16.10
C LEU A 150 8.41 3.42 15.91
N THR A 151 8.83 3.23 14.67
CA THR A 151 10.09 2.53 14.34
C THR A 151 11.29 3.33 14.84
N LEU A 152 11.29 4.66 14.71
CA LEU A 152 12.36 5.51 15.22
C LEU A 152 12.45 5.44 16.75
N ILE A 153 11.32 5.49 17.45
CA ILE A 153 11.28 5.35 18.92
C ILE A 153 11.82 3.97 19.34
N SER A 154 11.38 2.90 18.68
CA SER A 154 11.84 1.53 18.93
C SER A 154 13.35 1.40 18.68
N LEU A 155 13.87 1.98 17.60
CA LEU A 155 15.30 2.01 17.29
C LEU A 155 16.10 2.76 18.37
N ALA A 156 15.64 3.94 18.79
CA ALA A 156 16.30 4.72 19.83
C ALA A 156 16.37 3.93 21.16
N ILE A 157 15.24 3.33 21.58
CA ILE A 157 15.19 2.48 22.78
C ILE A 157 16.19 1.33 22.67
N THR A 158 16.16 0.59 21.56
CA THR A 158 17.03 -0.58 21.36
C THR A 158 18.50 -0.19 21.36
N THR A 159 18.86 0.92 20.72
CA THR A 159 20.24 1.43 20.66
C THR A 159 20.72 1.87 22.06
N VAL A 160 19.93 2.66 22.78
CA VAL A 160 20.25 3.11 24.15
C VAL A 160 20.46 1.91 25.07
N VAL A 161 19.55 0.94 25.04
CA VAL A 161 19.66 -0.27 25.88
C VAL A 161 20.89 -1.08 25.54
N SER A 162 21.24 -1.20 24.27
CA SER A 162 22.40 -1.96 23.81
C SER A 162 23.72 -1.33 24.25
N VAL A 163 23.80 0.00 24.28
CA VAL A 163 25.05 0.75 24.60
C VAL A 163 25.21 1.01 26.10
N TRP A 164 24.13 1.40 26.79
CA TRP A 164 24.20 1.95 28.15
C TRP A 164 23.82 0.97 29.27
N MET A 165 23.09 -0.13 28.95
CA MET A 165 22.57 -1.06 29.97
C MET A 165 23.02 -2.51 29.76
N PRO A 166 24.33 -2.82 29.60
CA PRO A 166 24.76 -4.19 29.30
C PRO A 166 24.57 -5.18 30.46
N GLN A 167 24.51 -4.71 31.72
CA GLN A 167 24.53 -5.56 32.93
C GLN A 167 23.18 -5.73 33.64
N GLU A 168 22.21 -4.83 33.45
CA GLU A 168 20.91 -4.83 34.13
C GLU A 168 19.91 -5.73 33.40
N ARG A 169 19.93 -7.06 33.65
CA ARG A 169 19.14 -8.06 32.91
C ARG A 169 17.63 -7.79 32.97
N VAL A 170 17.05 -7.53 34.15
CA VAL A 170 15.60 -7.38 34.32
C VAL A 170 15.10 -6.11 33.65
N LEU A 171 15.72 -4.97 33.94
CA LEU A 171 15.34 -3.67 33.37
C LEU A 171 15.49 -3.68 31.85
N ARG A 172 16.60 -4.24 31.36
CA ARG A 172 16.84 -4.42 29.92
C ARG A 172 15.72 -5.23 29.27
N THR A 173 15.30 -6.34 29.86
CA THR A 173 14.24 -7.21 29.32
C THR A 173 12.91 -6.46 29.27
N ILE A 174 12.55 -5.70 30.32
CA ILE A 174 11.31 -4.90 30.34
C ILE A 174 11.31 -3.86 29.21
N ILE A 175 12.41 -3.13 29.05
CA ILE A 175 12.51 -2.08 28.04
C ILE A 175 12.47 -2.66 26.62
N LEU A 176 13.14 -3.80 26.39
CA LEU A 176 13.06 -4.51 25.10
C LEU A 176 11.64 -5.04 24.81
N LEU A 177 10.91 -5.47 25.85
CA LEU A 177 9.52 -5.86 25.70
C LEU A 177 8.64 -4.67 25.26
N VAL A 178 8.85 -3.49 25.84
CA VAL A 178 8.16 -2.26 25.41
C VAL A 178 8.48 -1.95 23.95
N SER A 179 9.75 -2.06 23.55
CA SER A 179 10.16 -1.86 22.16
C SER A 179 9.50 -2.88 21.21
N ALA A 180 9.39 -4.14 21.62
CA ALA A 180 8.70 -5.18 20.83
C ALA A 180 7.20 -4.88 20.66
N VAL A 181 6.53 -4.37 21.70
CA VAL A 181 5.12 -3.94 21.63
C VAL A 181 4.96 -2.78 20.65
N LEU A 182 5.84 -1.77 20.70
CA LEU A 182 5.84 -0.66 19.75
C LEU A 182 6.05 -1.15 18.32
N GLY A 183 6.99 -2.09 18.11
CA GLY A 183 7.22 -2.72 16.81
C GLY A 183 5.99 -3.45 16.28
N PHE A 184 5.26 -4.17 17.15
CA PHE A 184 4.02 -4.84 16.78
C PHE A 184 2.92 -3.85 16.35
N PHE A 185 2.77 -2.71 17.04
CA PHE A 185 1.85 -1.66 16.63
C PHE A 185 2.28 -1.02 15.30
N ALA A 186 3.58 -0.77 15.11
CA ALA A 186 4.11 -0.27 13.85
C ALA A 186 3.78 -1.22 12.69
N MET A 187 3.96 -2.54 12.90
CA MET A 187 3.64 -3.57 11.91
C MET A 187 2.14 -3.60 11.55
N LYS A 188 1.26 -3.47 12.55
CA LYS A 188 -0.18 -3.36 12.33
C LYS A 188 -0.51 -2.17 11.42
N ILE A 189 -0.05 -0.98 11.79
CA ILE A 189 -0.33 0.25 11.05
C ILE A 189 0.26 0.17 9.64
N MET A 190 1.45 -0.41 9.49
CA MET A 190 2.10 -0.63 8.20
C MET A 190 1.25 -1.50 7.28
N THR A 191 0.80 -2.66 7.76
CA THR A 191 -0.02 -3.59 6.96
C THR A 191 -1.36 -2.98 6.57
N GLU A 192 -2.01 -2.23 7.48
CA GLU A 192 -3.24 -1.48 7.20
C GLU A 192 -3.01 -0.38 6.16
N SER A 193 -1.92 0.39 6.27
CA SER A 193 -1.56 1.45 5.32
C SER A 193 -1.28 0.90 3.92
N PHE A 194 -0.57 -0.22 3.81
CA PHE A 194 -0.37 -0.89 2.51
C PHE A 194 -1.69 -1.40 1.96
N ARG A 195 -2.53 -2.08 2.76
CA ARG A 195 -3.83 -2.57 2.33
C ARG A 195 -4.69 -1.44 1.76
N ASP A 196 -4.81 -0.35 2.50
CA ASP A 196 -5.69 0.76 2.15
C ASP A 196 -5.19 1.51 0.91
N THR A 197 -3.89 1.77 0.82
CA THR A 197 -3.30 2.45 -0.34
C THR A 197 -3.35 1.57 -1.59
N LEU A 198 -3.12 0.26 -1.46
CA LEU A 198 -3.14 -0.68 -2.58
C LEU A 198 -4.56 -1.05 -3.03
N SER A 199 -5.59 -0.80 -2.23
CA SER A 199 -6.98 -1.10 -2.60
C SER A 199 -7.41 -0.39 -3.90
N GLY A 200 -6.88 0.81 -4.17
CA GLY A 200 -7.11 1.56 -5.41
C GLY A 200 -6.16 1.21 -6.57
N ILE A 201 -5.07 0.48 -6.30
CA ILE A 201 -4.05 0.12 -7.29
C ILE A 201 -4.18 -1.35 -7.69
N SER A 202 -4.22 -2.27 -6.72
CA SER A 202 -4.33 -3.70 -6.92
C SER A 202 -5.05 -4.39 -5.76
N ARG A 203 -6.28 -4.85 -6.01
CA ARG A 203 -7.06 -5.60 -5.02
C ARG A 203 -6.37 -6.87 -4.54
N GLU A 204 -5.63 -7.54 -5.44
CA GLU A 204 -4.90 -8.76 -5.11
C GLU A 204 -3.81 -8.48 -4.06
N MET A 205 -3.00 -7.43 -4.28
CA MET A 205 -1.95 -7.04 -3.34
C MET A 205 -2.51 -6.53 -2.02
N SER A 206 -3.59 -5.75 -2.04
CA SER A 206 -4.31 -5.32 -0.85
C SER A 206 -4.76 -6.52 -0.01
N GLY A 207 -5.35 -7.55 -0.63
CA GLY A 207 -5.75 -8.79 0.06
C GLY A 207 -4.57 -9.61 0.60
N LYS A 208 -3.40 -9.56 -0.04
CA LYS A 208 -2.19 -10.20 0.50
C LYS A 208 -1.72 -9.53 1.79
N TRP A 209 -1.73 -8.20 1.87
CA TRP A 209 -1.36 -7.45 3.07
C TRP A 209 -2.36 -7.66 4.22
N GLU A 210 -3.65 -7.76 3.93
CA GLU A 210 -4.67 -8.10 4.94
C GLU A 210 -4.42 -9.48 5.56
N LYS A 211 -4.14 -10.49 4.72
CA LYS A 211 -3.77 -11.84 5.18
C LYS A 211 -2.47 -11.85 5.97
N GLN A 212 -1.51 -11.00 5.60
CA GLN A 212 -0.23 -10.87 6.31
C GLN A 212 -0.43 -10.46 7.77
N TRP A 213 -1.29 -9.46 8.03
CA TRP A 213 -1.65 -9.09 9.40
C TRP A 213 -2.27 -10.24 10.19
N GLY A 214 -3.12 -11.06 9.53
CA GLY A 214 -3.67 -12.27 10.16
C GLY A 214 -2.59 -13.24 10.60
N LEU A 215 -1.58 -13.46 9.77
CA LEU A 215 -0.46 -14.34 10.07
C LEU A 215 0.44 -13.82 11.20
N TYR A 216 0.69 -12.50 11.26
CA TYR A 216 1.43 -11.91 12.38
C TYR A 216 0.72 -12.14 13.72
N LYS A 217 -0.59 -12.02 13.78
CA LYS A 217 -1.37 -12.33 14.99
C LYS A 217 -1.21 -13.78 15.40
N ILE A 218 -1.33 -14.70 14.45
CA ILE A 218 -1.17 -16.14 14.71
C ILE A 218 0.25 -16.44 15.21
N ALA A 219 1.27 -15.91 14.53
CA ALA A 219 2.67 -16.09 14.92
C ALA A 219 2.94 -15.56 16.34
N LEU A 220 2.38 -14.38 16.68
CA LEU A 220 2.49 -13.82 18.03
C LEU A 220 1.84 -14.73 19.08
N TYR A 221 0.63 -15.26 18.81
CA TYR A 221 -0.04 -16.19 19.76
C TYR A 221 0.76 -17.47 19.94
N ILE A 222 1.33 -18.02 18.86
CA ILE A 222 2.21 -19.20 18.94
C ILE A 222 3.44 -18.88 19.79
N LEU A 223 4.07 -17.74 19.58
CA LEU A 223 5.27 -17.34 20.34
C LEU A 223 4.96 -17.13 21.82
N LEU A 224 3.86 -16.45 22.16
CA LEU A 224 3.41 -16.28 23.54
C LEU A 224 3.09 -17.63 24.20
N GLY A 225 2.40 -18.52 23.50
CA GLY A 225 2.13 -19.88 23.96
C GLY A 225 3.42 -20.68 24.17
N ALA A 226 4.39 -20.53 23.28
CA ALA A 226 5.69 -21.17 23.39
C ALA A 226 6.48 -20.70 24.62
N VAL A 227 6.48 -19.39 24.90
CA VAL A 227 7.12 -18.84 26.11
C VAL A 227 6.46 -19.39 27.37
N LEU A 228 5.13 -19.43 27.43
CA LEU A 228 4.40 -20.04 28.55
C LEU A 228 4.73 -21.54 28.70
N ALA A 229 4.79 -22.26 27.59
CA ALA A 229 5.16 -23.68 27.59
C ALA A 229 6.59 -23.90 28.10
N CYS A 230 7.54 -23.02 27.79
CA CYS A 230 8.90 -23.06 28.33
C CYS A 230 8.92 -22.96 29.87
N VAL A 231 8.05 -22.11 30.42
CA VAL A 231 7.95 -21.94 31.90
C VAL A 231 7.38 -23.19 32.60
N ILE A 232 6.43 -23.87 31.93
CA ILE A 232 5.68 -25.02 32.55
C ILE A 232 6.32 -26.34 32.24
N LEU A 233 6.74 -26.58 30.99
CA LEU A 233 7.08 -27.90 30.45
C LEU A 233 8.58 -28.10 30.18
N SER A 234 9.43 -27.11 30.53
CA SER A 234 10.90 -27.20 30.39
C SER A 234 11.35 -27.64 28.99
N VAL A 235 11.73 -28.93 28.78
CA VAL A 235 12.29 -29.41 27.50
C VAL A 235 11.28 -29.30 26.33
N TRP A 236 10.02 -29.68 26.56
CA TRP A 236 8.98 -29.58 25.53
C TRP A 236 8.67 -28.15 25.14
N GLY A 237 8.77 -27.21 26.09
CA GLY A 237 8.66 -25.79 25.82
C GLY A 237 9.70 -25.29 24.83
N LEU A 238 10.95 -25.81 24.90
CA LEU A 238 12.01 -25.46 23.95
C LEU A 238 11.66 -25.90 22.52
N VAL A 239 11.09 -27.05 22.32
CA VAL A 239 10.66 -27.56 20.99
C VAL A 239 9.57 -26.65 20.40
N VAL A 240 8.59 -26.23 21.21
CA VAL A 240 7.52 -25.33 20.80
C VAL A 240 8.08 -23.95 20.48
N LEU A 241 9.07 -23.46 21.26
CA LEU A 241 9.73 -22.18 21.02
C LEU A 241 10.47 -22.18 19.68
N VAL A 242 11.23 -23.22 19.37
CA VAL A 242 11.93 -23.35 18.08
C VAL A 242 10.94 -23.37 16.92
N GLY A 243 9.82 -24.09 17.07
CA GLY A 243 8.72 -24.07 16.11
C GLY A 243 8.11 -22.68 15.93
N GLY A 244 7.87 -21.94 17.02
CA GLY A 244 7.35 -20.57 17.01
C GLY A 244 8.30 -19.59 16.30
N ILE A 245 9.60 -19.70 16.54
CA ILE A 245 10.62 -18.92 15.84
C ILE A 245 10.58 -19.23 14.33
N GLY A 246 10.46 -20.50 13.94
CA GLY A 246 10.32 -20.90 12.54
C GLY A 246 9.11 -20.28 11.85
N VAL A 247 7.97 -20.18 12.54
CA VAL A 247 6.77 -19.49 12.03
C VAL A 247 7.02 -18.01 11.86
N MET A 248 7.69 -17.33 12.80
CA MET A 248 8.04 -15.92 12.68
C MET A 248 8.94 -15.66 11.46
N ILE A 249 9.99 -16.45 11.30
CA ILE A 249 10.88 -16.37 10.13
C ILE A 249 10.10 -16.53 8.81
N PHE A 250 9.16 -17.46 8.75
CA PHE A 250 8.32 -17.64 7.57
C PHE A 250 7.45 -16.41 7.28
N VAL A 251 6.87 -15.81 8.32
CA VAL A 251 6.03 -14.61 8.19
C VAL A 251 6.89 -13.42 7.71
N ASP A 252 8.11 -13.27 8.23
CA ASP A 252 9.05 -12.21 7.83
C ASP A 252 9.51 -12.39 6.37
N ILE A 253 9.83 -13.62 5.96
CA ILE A 253 10.18 -13.89 4.54
C ILE A 253 9.02 -13.49 3.61
N ARG A 254 7.78 -13.79 3.99
CA ARG A 254 6.61 -13.37 3.21
C ARG A 254 6.47 -11.85 3.13
N GLU A 255 6.78 -11.14 4.20
CA GLU A 255 6.79 -9.68 4.18
C GLU A 255 7.77 -9.15 3.13
N TYR A 256 9.00 -9.68 3.08
CA TYR A 256 9.98 -9.29 2.05
C TYR A 256 9.45 -9.55 0.63
N VAL A 257 8.85 -10.72 0.40
CA VAL A 257 8.24 -11.03 -0.90
C VAL A 257 7.13 -10.03 -1.24
N TYR A 258 6.30 -9.66 -0.28
CA TYR A 258 5.21 -8.72 -0.50
C TYR A 258 5.69 -7.28 -0.71
N LEU A 259 6.71 -6.84 0.01
CA LEU A 259 7.38 -5.55 -0.25
C LEU A 259 7.91 -5.49 -1.68
N TYR A 260 8.61 -6.53 -2.12
CA TYR A 260 9.14 -6.61 -3.48
C TYR A 260 8.03 -6.60 -4.54
N GLN A 261 7.00 -7.43 -4.37
CA GLN A 261 5.84 -7.47 -5.28
C GLN A 261 5.09 -6.13 -5.31
N THR A 262 4.91 -5.49 -4.15
CA THR A 262 4.28 -4.17 -4.04
C THR A 262 5.05 -3.14 -4.87
N ALA A 263 6.38 -3.11 -4.74
CA ALA A 263 7.22 -2.20 -5.52
C ALA A 263 7.07 -2.43 -7.03
N GLN A 264 6.99 -3.69 -7.48
CA GLN A 264 6.80 -4.04 -8.89
C GLN A 264 5.42 -3.63 -9.41
N VAL A 265 4.34 -3.99 -8.69
CA VAL A 265 2.96 -3.67 -9.07
C VAL A 265 2.75 -2.15 -9.13
N CYS A 266 3.24 -1.42 -8.12
CA CYS A 266 3.15 0.03 -8.10
C CYS A 266 3.94 0.68 -9.25
N ARG A 267 5.10 0.13 -9.59
CA ARG A 267 5.90 0.61 -10.73
C ARG A 267 5.17 0.37 -12.05
N ALA A 268 4.63 -0.83 -12.28
CA ALA A 268 3.85 -1.14 -13.47
C ALA A 268 2.66 -0.18 -13.60
N PHE A 269 1.87 -0.03 -12.53
CA PHE A 269 0.71 0.88 -12.51
C PHE A 269 1.07 2.34 -12.77
N SER A 270 2.24 2.79 -12.31
CA SER A 270 2.69 4.18 -12.57
C SER A 270 3.17 4.40 -14.01
N GLN A 271 3.51 3.33 -14.76
CA GLN A 271 4.07 3.37 -16.12
C GLN A 271 3.05 3.02 -17.22
N ASP A 272 1.92 2.38 -16.90
CA ASP A 272 0.96 1.76 -17.84
C ASP A 272 0.27 2.73 -18.84
N GLU A 273 0.55 4.03 -18.83
CA GLU A 273 0.03 4.98 -19.82
C GLU A 273 1.11 5.93 -20.37
N ALA A 274 2.39 5.58 -20.21
CA ALA A 274 3.48 6.33 -20.85
C ALA A 274 3.75 5.84 -22.31
N GLY A 275 3.00 4.87 -22.80
CA GLY A 275 2.95 4.38 -24.17
C GLY A 275 1.60 4.64 -24.78
#